data_1cb9a9a343d8f0de3a1cdb0af528be2f
#
_entry.id   1cb9a9a343d8f0de3a1cdb0af528be2f
#
_cell.length_a   1.000
_cell.length_b   1.000
_cell.length_c   1.000
_cell.angle_alpha   90.00
_cell.angle_beta   90.00
_cell.angle_gamma   90.00
#
_symmetry.space_group_name_H-M   'P 1'
#
loop_
_entity.id
_entity.type
_entity.pdbx_description
1 polymer ?
#
loop_
_entity_poly.entity_id
_entity_poly.type
_entity_poly.pdbx_seq_one_letter_code
_entity_poly.pdbx_strand_id
1 'polypeptide(L)'
;MPVDVSNPPFAVPADIVLELPRPLSVNRTRRIDWENYKHVKAWIREADGLFLMQKRKLAPAIKGRYEIIITLRDGSQTDADNTPKLVIDTVRRFRHVTDDNQTFMRKVTIEFGAVEGCRVTVRPVE
;
A
#
# COMPACT_ATOMS: atom_id res chain seq x y z
N MET A 1 -22.32 -24.28 20.22
CA MET A 1 -21.91 -23.82 18.93
C MET A 1 -20.72 -22.91 19.04
N PRO A 2 -19.74 -23.19 18.26
CA PRO A 2 -18.63 -22.27 18.26
C PRO A 2 -19.13 -20.89 17.86
N VAL A 3 -18.60 -19.92 18.52
CA VAL A 3 -18.81 -18.55 18.12
C VAL A 3 -18.42 -18.45 16.65
N ASP A 4 -19.24 -17.80 15.87
CA ASP A 4 -18.86 -17.52 14.50
C ASP A 4 -17.65 -16.61 14.51
N VAL A 5 -16.51 -17.21 14.26
CA VAL A 5 -15.23 -16.51 14.33
C VAL A 5 -15.10 -15.50 13.21
N SER A 6 -15.85 -15.68 12.13
CA SER A 6 -15.81 -14.76 11.01
C SER A 6 -16.56 -13.45 11.28
N ASN A 7 -17.37 -13.44 12.32
CA ASN A 7 -18.17 -12.26 12.65
C ASN A 7 -18.23 -12.04 14.16
N PRO A 8 -17.09 -11.82 14.79
CA PRO A 8 -17.06 -11.55 16.22
C PRO A 8 -17.77 -10.23 16.54
N PRO A 9 -18.28 -10.07 17.75
CA PRO A 9 -18.88 -8.81 18.17
C PRO A 9 -17.86 -7.67 18.17
N PHE A 10 -16.57 -8.00 18.19
CA PHE A 10 -15.50 -7.02 18.02
C PHE A 10 -14.89 -7.23 16.64
N ALA A 11 -14.76 -6.18 15.87
CA ALA A 11 -14.04 -6.25 14.62
C ALA A 11 -12.58 -6.61 14.93
N VAL A 12 -12.18 -7.84 14.59
CA VAL A 12 -10.79 -8.23 14.67
C VAL A 12 -10.05 -7.49 13.56
N PRO A 13 -8.98 -6.74 13.90
CA PRO A 13 -8.20 -6.08 12.87
C PRO A 13 -7.71 -7.10 11.85
N ALA A 14 -7.94 -6.80 10.59
CA ALA A 14 -7.56 -7.68 9.50
C ALA A 14 -6.58 -6.96 8.58
N ASP A 15 -5.77 -7.75 7.86
CA ASP A 15 -4.85 -7.20 6.89
C ASP A 15 -5.62 -6.52 5.76
N ILE A 16 -5.15 -5.34 5.36
CA ILE A 16 -5.62 -4.69 4.15
C ILE A 16 -4.66 -5.08 3.04
N VAL A 17 -5.15 -5.78 2.03
CA VAL A 17 -4.34 -6.20 0.89
C VAL A 17 -4.82 -5.43 -0.34
N LEU A 18 -3.95 -4.60 -0.89
CA LEU A 18 -4.27 -3.69 -1.98
C LEU A 18 -3.34 -3.93 -3.16
N GLU A 19 -3.91 -4.13 -4.35
CA GLU A 19 -3.13 -4.20 -5.57
C GLU A 19 -2.99 -2.81 -6.17
N LEU A 20 -1.77 -2.42 -6.49
CA LEU A 20 -1.43 -1.13 -7.06
C LEU A 20 -0.66 -1.30 -8.36
N PRO A 21 -0.57 -0.24 -9.17
CA PRO A 21 0.27 -0.27 -10.35
C PRO A 21 1.73 -0.42 -9.99
N ARG A 22 2.53 -0.86 -10.95
CA ARG A 22 3.97 -0.95 -10.78
C ARG A 22 4.53 0.42 -10.40
N PRO A 23 5.29 0.53 -9.29
CA PRO A 23 5.84 1.81 -8.87
C PRO A 23 6.84 2.36 -9.87
N LEU A 24 6.93 3.67 -9.89
CA LEU A 24 7.87 4.36 -10.76
C LEU A 24 9.30 4.26 -10.21
N SER A 25 10.26 4.19 -11.12
CA SER A 25 11.66 4.24 -10.77
C SER A 25 12.02 5.63 -10.29
N VAL A 26 12.74 5.73 -9.18
CA VAL A 26 13.01 6.99 -8.49
C VAL A 26 14.15 7.78 -9.06
N ASN A 27 15.02 7.15 -9.80
CA ASN A 27 16.05 7.90 -10.50
C ASN A 27 15.45 8.98 -11.40
N ARG A 28 14.19 8.82 -11.75
CA ARG A 28 13.44 9.81 -12.51
C ARG A 28 12.76 10.87 -11.67
N THR A 29 12.64 10.67 -10.35
CA THR A 29 11.94 11.63 -9.50
C THR A 29 12.85 12.66 -8.86
N ARG A 30 14.16 12.55 -9.01
CA ARG A 30 15.11 13.55 -8.53
C ARG A 30 15.14 14.81 -9.37
N ARG A 31 14.60 14.75 -10.58
CA ARG A 31 14.48 15.93 -11.43
C ARG A 31 13.03 16.39 -11.40
N ILE A 32 12.87 17.64 -11.02
CA ILE A 32 11.58 18.31 -11.20
C ILE A 32 11.51 18.64 -12.68
N ASP A 33 11.04 17.70 -13.48
CA ASP A 33 10.71 17.98 -14.86
C ASP A 33 9.26 17.60 -15.11
N TRP A 34 8.71 18.15 -16.16
CA TRP A 34 7.30 17.95 -16.50
C TRP A 34 6.97 16.50 -16.81
N GLU A 35 7.90 15.75 -17.36
CA GLU A 35 7.67 14.35 -17.70
C GLU A 35 7.51 13.50 -16.47
N ASN A 36 8.36 13.68 -15.46
CA ASN A 36 8.23 12.97 -14.20
C ASN A 36 6.94 13.30 -13.50
N TYR A 37 6.55 14.56 -13.51
CA TYR A 37 5.30 15.01 -12.95
C TYR A 37 4.10 14.33 -13.62
N LYS A 38 4.13 14.24 -14.94
CA LYS A 38 3.07 13.54 -15.68
C LYS A 38 3.02 12.06 -15.34
N HIS A 39 4.17 11.40 -15.21
CA HIS A 39 4.24 10.00 -14.85
C HIS A 39 3.71 9.74 -13.45
N VAL A 40 4.05 10.58 -12.50
CA VAL A 40 3.54 10.46 -11.13
C VAL A 40 2.03 10.65 -11.10
N LYS A 41 1.52 11.65 -11.80
CA LYS A 41 0.07 11.86 -11.88
C LYS A 41 -0.66 10.70 -12.55
N ALA A 42 -0.07 10.15 -13.61
CA ALA A 42 -0.65 9.00 -14.30
C ALA A 42 -0.69 7.79 -13.37
N TRP A 43 0.39 7.58 -12.62
CA TRP A 43 0.44 6.49 -11.64
C TRP A 43 -0.63 6.66 -10.56
N ILE A 44 -0.77 7.85 -10.02
CA ILE A 44 -1.78 8.15 -9.01
C ILE A 44 -3.18 7.87 -9.54
N ARG A 45 -3.45 8.28 -10.77
CA ARG A 45 -4.75 8.06 -11.39
C ARG A 45 -5.05 6.57 -11.58
N GLU A 46 -4.05 5.82 -12.00
CA GLU A 46 -4.19 4.38 -12.16
C GLU A 46 -4.39 3.69 -10.80
N ALA A 47 -3.65 4.12 -9.78
CA ALA A 47 -3.80 3.62 -8.43
C ALA A 47 -5.20 3.89 -7.89
N ASP A 48 -5.72 5.08 -8.12
CA ASP A 48 -7.08 5.44 -7.71
C ASP A 48 -8.12 4.55 -8.39
N GLY A 49 -7.94 4.27 -9.68
CA GLY A 49 -8.83 3.38 -10.41
C GLY A 49 -8.82 1.96 -9.85
N LEU A 50 -7.65 1.42 -9.57
CA LEU A 50 -7.52 0.10 -8.96
C LEU A 50 -8.12 0.06 -7.56
N PHE A 51 -7.93 1.11 -6.77
CA PHE A 51 -8.55 1.21 -5.47
C PHE A 51 -10.07 1.13 -5.55
N LEU A 52 -10.68 1.88 -6.46
CA LEU A 52 -12.12 1.87 -6.61
C LEU A 52 -12.64 0.49 -7.00
N MET A 53 -11.90 -0.26 -7.79
CA MET A 53 -12.26 -1.63 -8.17
C MET A 53 -12.17 -2.60 -7.00
N GLN A 54 -11.30 -2.35 -6.06
CA GLN A 54 -11.04 -3.24 -4.92
C GLN A 54 -11.77 -2.84 -3.65
N LYS A 55 -12.27 -1.64 -3.58
CA LYS A 55 -12.77 -1.00 -2.36
C LYS A 55 -13.69 -1.87 -1.52
N ARG A 56 -14.59 -2.60 -2.17
CA ARG A 56 -15.58 -3.43 -1.45
C ARG A 56 -14.98 -4.67 -0.81
N LYS A 57 -13.81 -5.09 -1.26
CA LYS A 57 -13.13 -6.29 -0.77
C LYS A 57 -12.09 -5.99 0.29
N LEU A 58 -11.83 -4.72 0.54
CA LEU A 58 -10.80 -4.33 1.48
C LEU A 58 -11.33 -4.36 2.91
N ALA A 59 -10.44 -4.76 3.82
CA ALA A 59 -10.74 -4.71 5.24
C ALA A 59 -10.89 -3.25 5.69
N PRO A 60 -11.56 -3.01 6.83
CA PRO A 60 -11.69 -1.66 7.37
C PRO A 60 -10.34 -1.01 7.68
N ALA A 61 -10.33 0.31 7.68
CA ALA A 61 -9.12 1.07 7.99
C ALA A 61 -8.56 0.70 9.37
N ILE A 62 -7.24 0.72 9.46
CA ILE A 62 -6.53 0.41 10.69
C ILE A 62 -6.32 1.70 11.48
N LYS A 63 -6.86 1.75 12.68
CA LYS A 63 -6.79 2.96 13.51
C LYS A 63 -5.56 3.03 14.42
N GLY A 64 -4.92 1.91 14.66
CA GLY A 64 -3.78 1.83 15.56
C GLY A 64 -2.48 1.65 14.82
N ARG A 65 -1.56 0.96 15.47
CA ARG A 65 -0.25 0.67 14.92
C ARG A 65 -0.34 -0.38 13.82
N TYR A 66 0.53 -0.26 12.85
CA TYR A 66 0.54 -1.17 11.70
C TYR A 66 1.95 -1.35 11.16
N GLU A 67 2.11 -2.39 10.36
CA GLU A 67 3.27 -2.55 9.50
C GLU A 67 2.82 -2.57 8.05
N ILE A 68 3.71 -2.18 7.15
CA ILE A 68 3.46 -2.21 5.72
C ILE A 68 4.43 -3.19 5.07
N ILE A 69 3.90 -4.07 4.26
CA ILE A 69 4.68 -5.00 3.44
C ILE A 69 4.41 -4.64 1.98
N ILE A 70 5.44 -4.24 1.28
CA ILE A 70 5.36 -3.87 -0.14
C ILE A 70 5.99 -4.99 -0.94
N THR A 71 5.18 -5.68 -1.73
CA THR A 71 5.65 -6.76 -2.60
C THR A 71 5.76 -6.23 -4.02
N LEU A 72 6.96 -6.26 -4.56
CA LEU A 72 7.27 -5.84 -5.92
C LEU A 72 7.34 -7.06 -6.82
N ARG A 73 7.09 -6.87 -8.11
CA ARG A 73 7.15 -7.95 -9.07
C ARG A 73 8.57 -8.50 -9.19
N ASP A 74 8.68 -9.82 -9.16
CA ASP A 74 9.95 -10.50 -9.41
C ASP A 74 10.50 -10.10 -10.77
N GLY A 75 11.80 -9.85 -10.82
CA GLY A 75 12.47 -9.46 -12.05
C GLY A 75 12.21 -8.01 -12.46
N SER A 76 11.47 -7.25 -11.68
CA SER A 76 11.30 -5.84 -11.98
C SER A 76 12.58 -5.07 -11.69
N GLN A 77 12.83 -4.04 -12.47
CA GLN A 77 13.98 -3.16 -12.25
C GLN A 77 13.61 -1.97 -11.36
N THR A 78 12.54 -2.10 -10.61
CA THR A 78 12.11 -1.05 -9.71
C THR A 78 13.09 -0.95 -8.55
N ASP A 79 13.51 0.26 -8.28
CA ASP A 79 14.44 0.52 -7.19
C ASP A 79 13.70 0.42 -5.85
N ALA A 80 14.08 -0.57 -5.05
CA ALA A 80 13.43 -0.83 -3.78
C ALA A 80 13.60 0.32 -2.77
N ASP A 81 14.67 1.10 -2.87
CA ASP A 81 14.95 2.16 -1.91
C ASP A 81 13.95 3.32 -1.98
N ASN A 82 13.34 3.50 -3.13
CA ASN A 82 12.61 4.73 -3.40
C ASN A 82 11.12 4.51 -3.70
N THR A 83 10.72 3.26 -3.79
CA THR A 83 9.33 2.87 -3.98
C THR A 83 8.44 3.18 -2.77
N PRO A 84 8.92 3.04 -1.51
CA PRO A 84 8.03 3.08 -0.36
C PRO A 84 7.26 4.39 -0.21
N LYS A 85 7.88 5.51 -0.51
CA LYS A 85 7.24 6.80 -0.25
C LYS A 85 5.93 6.97 -1.02
N LEU A 86 5.96 6.69 -2.32
CA LEU A 86 4.77 6.86 -3.16
C LEU A 86 3.65 5.90 -2.73
N VAL A 87 4.01 4.67 -2.40
CA VAL A 87 3.06 3.67 -1.95
C VAL A 87 2.47 4.03 -0.59
N ILE A 88 3.30 4.44 0.35
CA ILE A 88 2.86 4.82 1.69
C ILE A 88 1.94 6.03 1.63
N ASP A 89 2.30 7.04 0.84
CA ASP A 89 1.46 8.22 0.64
C ASP A 89 0.10 7.84 0.06
N THR A 90 0.07 6.85 -0.82
CA THR A 90 -1.16 6.37 -1.43
C THR A 90 -2.05 5.66 -0.40
N VAL A 91 -1.47 4.80 0.43
CA VAL A 91 -2.20 4.11 1.51
C VAL A 91 -2.82 5.12 2.47
N ARG A 92 -2.06 6.15 2.82
CA ARG A 92 -2.56 7.22 3.67
C ARG A 92 -3.66 8.04 2.99
N ARG A 93 -3.48 8.34 1.72
CA ARG A 93 -4.48 9.10 0.94
C ARG A 93 -5.80 8.34 0.85
N PHE A 94 -5.77 7.02 0.75
CA PHE A 94 -6.96 6.18 0.75
C PHE A 94 -7.54 6.01 2.15
N ARG A 95 -6.92 6.58 3.16
CA ARG A 95 -7.37 6.53 4.55
C ARG A 95 -7.43 5.13 5.13
N HIS A 96 -6.56 4.26 4.69
CA HIS A 96 -6.42 2.91 5.27
C HIS A 96 -5.74 2.96 6.64
N VAL A 97 -5.00 4.01 6.91
CA VAL A 97 -4.27 4.20 8.15
C VAL A 97 -4.45 5.63 8.64
N THR A 98 -4.24 5.84 9.94
CA THR A 98 -4.39 7.16 10.55
C THR A 98 -3.28 8.10 10.10
N ASP A 99 -2.04 7.65 10.16
CA ASP A 99 -0.88 8.45 9.77
C ASP A 99 0.27 7.53 9.45
N ASP A 100 1.30 8.06 8.81
CA ASP A 100 2.49 7.31 8.43
C ASP A 100 3.71 7.63 9.31
N ASN A 101 3.53 8.32 10.42
CA ASN A 101 4.63 8.59 11.32
C ASN A 101 4.99 7.35 12.16
N GLN A 102 6.14 7.38 12.81
CA GLN A 102 6.65 6.22 13.55
C GLN A 102 5.77 5.78 14.73
N THR A 103 4.86 6.62 15.18
CA THR A 103 3.92 6.24 16.24
C THR A 103 2.98 5.15 15.76
N PHE A 104 2.57 5.22 14.51
CA PHE A 104 1.62 4.29 13.92
C PHE A 104 2.29 3.28 12.98
N MET A 105 3.13 3.74 12.08
CA MET A 105 3.84 2.85 11.16
C MET A 105 5.10 2.32 11.82
N ARG A 106 5.05 1.05 12.23
CA ARG A 106 6.11 0.47 13.05
C ARG A 106 7.15 -0.29 12.25
N LYS A 107 6.83 -0.69 11.03
CA LYS A 107 7.76 -1.45 10.20
C LYS A 107 7.38 -1.33 8.74
N VAL A 108 8.36 -1.23 7.88
CA VAL A 108 8.19 -1.29 6.44
C VAL A 108 9.06 -2.43 5.92
N THR A 109 8.46 -3.34 5.18
CA THR A 109 9.16 -4.45 4.55
C THR A 109 8.98 -4.36 3.05
N ILE A 110 10.06 -4.53 2.31
CA ILE A 110 10.01 -4.61 0.86
C ILE A 110 10.50 -5.99 0.46
N GLU A 111 9.70 -6.67 -0.35
CA GLU A 111 10.03 -7.99 -0.84
C GLU A 111 9.66 -8.11 -2.31
N PHE A 112 10.15 -9.16 -2.95
CA PHE A 112 9.83 -9.45 -4.35
C PHE A 112 9.02 -10.72 -4.41
N GLY A 113 8.04 -10.76 -5.29
CA GLY A 113 7.17 -11.92 -5.41
C GLY A 113 6.36 -11.93 -6.68
N ALA A 114 5.46 -12.89 -6.76
CA ALA A 114 4.63 -13.12 -7.95
C ALA A 114 3.41 -12.20 -7.94
N VAL A 115 3.64 -10.93 -8.26
CA VAL A 115 2.57 -9.93 -8.39
C VAL A 115 2.70 -9.26 -9.75
N GLU A 116 1.60 -8.73 -10.27
CA GLU A 116 1.61 -8.05 -11.57
C GLU A 116 2.19 -6.65 -11.49
N GLY A 117 1.74 -5.88 -10.54
CA GLY A 117 2.22 -4.53 -10.32
C GLY A 117 2.96 -4.43 -9.00
N CYS A 118 2.22 -4.06 -7.98
CA CYS A 118 2.72 -3.95 -6.62
C CYS A 118 1.59 -4.38 -5.67
N ARG A 119 1.92 -5.20 -4.70
CA ARG A 119 0.95 -5.56 -3.66
C ARG A 119 1.38 -4.91 -2.35
N VAL A 120 0.43 -4.25 -1.71
CA VAL A 120 0.66 -3.64 -0.40
C VAL A 120 -0.20 -4.35 0.62
N THR A 121 0.43 -4.86 1.65
CA THR A 121 -0.28 -5.43 2.80
C THR A 121 -0.08 -4.51 3.99
N VAL A 122 -1.16 -4.00 4.53
CA VAL A 122 -1.13 -3.20 5.76
C VAL A 122 -1.66 -4.09 6.87
N ARG A 123 -0.80 -4.39 7.83
CA ARG A 123 -1.11 -5.34 8.89
C ARG A 123 -1.14 -4.65 10.23
N PRO A 124 -2.24 -4.76 10.99
CA PRO A 124 -2.29 -4.20 12.33
C PRO A 124 -1.29 -4.91 13.25
N VAL A 125 -0.62 -4.15 14.10
CA VAL A 125 0.30 -4.67 15.11
C VAL A 125 -0.06 -4.09 16.47
N GLU A 126 0.32 -4.80 17.48
CA GLU A 126 0.10 -4.35 18.86
C GLU A 126 1.11 -3.32 19.35
#